data_ee12a21456021c5b39a465f0bab9d2f4
#
_entry.id   ee12a21456021c5b39a465f0bab9d2f4
#
_cell.length_a   1.000
_cell.length_b   1.000
_cell.length_c   1.000
_cell.angle_alpha   90.00
_cell.angle_beta   90.00
_cell.angle_gamma   90.00
#
_symmetry.space_group_name_H-M   'P 1'
#
loop_
_entity.id
_entity.type
_entity.pdbx_description
1 polymer ?
#
loop_
_entity_poly.entity_id
_entity_poly.type
_entity_poly.pdbx_seq_one_letter_code
_entity_poly.pdbx_strand_id
1 'polypeptide(L)'
;MFKAEARWLRCALEAFPPERLSPLLNLGSSSVEVREGIQPWIEDQVFIPLRARNVEVVHVDMRELPGVDVQADLTDPADLRRLRALRPRALLCCNLLERVIEPDRLARHCLDLVAAGGLLFVTVPFSYPYHSDPIDTMYRPNPAQLAELLCGTRLLDSTILGTGVSYRNAVRKRPWLLLRHLWRLPIPFVSFEKWQRSMARLYWLAAEYRITCAVFEKL
;
A
#
# COMPACT_ATOMS: atom_id res chain seq x y z
N MET A 1 -4.39 4.62 -1.72
CA MET A 1 -3.86 5.15 -0.42
C MET A 1 -4.91 6.01 0.26
N PHE A 2 -5.08 5.92 1.58
CA PHE A 2 -5.98 6.78 2.35
C PHE A 2 -5.29 8.09 2.77
N LYS A 3 -6.09 9.15 3.03
CA LYS A 3 -5.52 10.43 3.51
C LYS A 3 -4.77 10.30 4.82
N ALA A 4 -5.28 9.48 5.75
CA ALA A 4 -4.61 9.23 7.03
C ALA A 4 -3.28 8.49 6.83
N GLU A 5 -3.24 7.53 5.91
CA GLU A 5 -2.05 6.78 5.53
C GLU A 5 -0.97 7.69 4.92
N ALA A 6 -1.35 8.59 3.99
CA ALA A 6 -0.42 9.55 3.39
C ALA A 6 0.17 10.51 4.44
N ARG A 7 -0.62 10.97 5.42
CA ARG A 7 -0.10 11.80 6.52
C ARG A 7 0.86 11.03 7.42
N TRP A 8 0.53 9.78 7.74
CA TRP A 8 1.45 8.94 8.52
C TRP A 8 2.78 8.74 7.78
N LEU A 9 2.73 8.42 6.47
CA LEU A 9 3.93 8.30 5.65
C LEU A 9 4.75 9.59 5.64
N ARG A 10 4.11 10.74 5.52
CA ARG A 10 4.79 12.04 5.64
C ARG A 10 5.57 12.14 6.93
N CYS A 11 4.92 11.93 8.08
CA CYS A 11 5.58 12.02 9.38
C CYS A 11 6.71 10.99 9.51
N ALA A 12 6.51 9.76 9.03
CA ALA A 12 7.51 8.71 9.07
C ALA A 12 8.74 9.06 8.21
N LEU A 13 8.54 9.63 7.02
CA LEU A 13 9.62 10.07 6.12
C LEU A 13 10.36 11.30 6.65
N GLU A 14 9.64 12.23 7.29
CA GLU A 14 10.23 13.43 7.91
C GLU A 14 11.15 13.11 9.10
N ALA A 15 10.99 11.94 9.72
CA ALA A 15 11.85 11.48 10.83
C ALA A 15 13.29 11.14 10.40
N PHE A 16 13.54 11.01 9.09
CA PHE A 16 14.87 10.68 8.57
C PHE A 16 15.46 11.83 7.75
N PRO A 17 16.78 12.04 7.81
CA PRO A 17 17.43 13.03 6.96
C PRO A 17 17.41 12.61 5.48
N PRO A 18 17.42 13.54 4.52
CA PRO A 18 17.31 13.27 3.08
C PRO A 18 18.31 12.23 2.58
N GLU A 19 19.52 12.23 3.11
CA GLU A 19 20.62 11.32 2.71
C GLU A 19 20.31 9.85 3.05
N ARG A 20 19.43 9.60 4.03
CA ARG A 20 18.95 8.27 4.38
C ARG A 20 17.80 7.80 3.49
N LEU A 21 17.18 8.70 2.75
CA LEU A 21 16.03 8.44 1.89
C LEU A 21 16.39 8.38 0.40
N SER A 22 17.39 9.17 -0.03
CA SER A 22 17.68 9.36 -1.45
C SER A 22 18.80 8.44 -1.95
N PRO A 23 18.62 7.74 -3.08
CA PRO A 23 17.37 7.60 -3.87
C PRO A 23 16.30 6.76 -3.19
N LEU A 24 15.02 7.12 -3.40
CA LEU A 24 13.86 6.41 -2.88
C LEU A 24 13.09 5.78 -4.03
N LEU A 25 12.85 4.46 -3.97
CA LEU A 25 11.99 3.79 -4.95
C LEU A 25 10.56 3.68 -4.41
N ASN A 26 9.60 4.16 -5.19
CA ASN A 26 8.18 3.98 -4.93
C ASN A 26 7.69 2.77 -5.74
N LEU A 27 7.58 1.63 -5.11
CA LEU A 27 7.22 0.35 -5.73
C LEU A 27 5.69 0.22 -5.90
N GLY A 28 5.24 -0.16 -7.09
CA GLY A 28 3.82 -0.19 -7.44
C GLY A 28 3.22 1.21 -7.49
N SER A 29 3.93 2.14 -8.13
CA SER A 29 3.66 3.58 -8.07
C SER A 29 2.33 4.03 -8.70
N SER A 30 1.74 3.20 -9.56
CA SER A 30 0.59 3.57 -10.40
C SER A 30 0.87 4.80 -11.30
N SER A 31 -0.15 5.34 -11.97
CA SER A 31 0.01 6.50 -12.85
C SER A 31 0.02 7.83 -12.09
N VAL A 32 0.56 8.85 -12.73
CA VAL A 32 0.49 10.24 -12.24
C VAL A 32 -0.95 10.70 -12.06
N GLU A 33 -1.87 10.29 -12.94
CA GLU A 33 -3.29 10.61 -12.81
C GLU A 33 -3.89 10.10 -11.48
N VAL A 34 -3.48 8.91 -11.02
CA VAL A 34 -3.92 8.38 -9.73
C VAL A 34 -3.34 9.21 -8.59
N ARG A 35 -2.06 9.55 -8.65
CA ARG A 35 -1.36 10.26 -7.57
C ARG A 35 -1.75 11.73 -7.45
N GLU A 36 -1.98 12.42 -8.57
CA GLU A 36 -2.24 13.86 -8.61
C GLU A 36 -3.72 14.20 -8.83
N GLY A 37 -4.43 13.37 -9.62
CA GLY A 37 -5.82 13.63 -10.00
C GLY A 37 -6.83 12.94 -9.08
N ILE A 38 -6.76 11.62 -8.97
CA ILE A 38 -7.75 10.83 -8.23
C ILE A 38 -7.51 10.89 -6.72
N GLN A 39 -6.24 10.84 -6.31
CA GLN A 39 -5.82 10.85 -4.90
C GLN A 39 -4.72 11.91 -4.66
N PRO A 40 -5.01 13.19 -4.88
CA PRO A 40 -4.00 14.28 -4.86
C PRO A 40 -3.26 14.39 -3.53
N TRP A 41 -3.85 13.91 -2.43
CA TRP A 41 -3.18 13.86 -1.14
C TRP A 41 -1.93 12.97 -1.12
N ILE A 42 -1.76 12.07 -2.09
CA ILE A 42 -0.53 11.28 -2.22
C ILE A 42 0.62 12.21 -2.62
N GLU A 43 0.39 13.00 -3.64
CA GLU A 43 1.35 13.98 -4.13
C GLU A 43 1.63 15.05 -3.07
N ASP A 44 0.57 15.65 -2.51
CA ASP A 44 0.64 16.75 -1.53
C ASP A 44 1.34 16.33 -0.23
N GLN A 45 1.10 15.12 0.27
CA GLN A 45 1.59 14.70 1.58
C GLN A 45 2.90 13.90 1.50
N VAL A 46 3.20 13.25 0.36
CA VAL A 46 4.35 12.36 0.28
C VAL A 46 5.40 12.93 -0.67
N PHE A 47 5.07 13.14 -1.94
CA PHE A 47 6.11 13.39 -2.95
C PHE A 47 6.54 14.85 -3.05
N ILE A 48 5.63 15.83 -2.93
CA ILE A 48 6.01 17.26 -2.87
C ILE A 48 6.96 17.51 -1.70
N PRO A 49 6.68 17.07 -0.46
CA PRO A 49 7.62 17.26 0.65
C PRO A 49 8.98 16.59 0.46
N LEU A 50 9.03 15.41 -0.15
CA LEU A 50 10.29 14.72 -0.45
C LEU A 50 11.13 15.50 -1.47
N ARG A 51 10.52 15.94 -2.57
CA ARG A 51 11.21 16.75 -3.58
C ARG A 51 11.69 18.10 -3.03
N ALA A 52 10.89 18.74 -2.16
CA ALA A 52 11.30 20.00 -1.49
C ALA A 52 12.54 19.81 -0.59
N ARG A 53 12.82 18.57 -0.15
CA ARG A 53 13.99 18.18 0.62
C ARG A 53 15.13 17.61 -0.24
N ASN A 54 15.04 17.73 -1.58
CA ASN A 54 15.96 17.18 -2.55
C ASN A 54 16.13 15.64 -2.47
N VAL A 55 15.09 14.92 -2.07
CA VAL A 55 15.07 13.46 -2.15
C VAL A 55 14.69 13.07 -3.57
N GLU A 56 15.58 12.34 -4.24
CA GLU A 56 15.30 11.73 -5.53
C GLU A 56 14.27 10.60 -5.34
N VAL A 57 13.12 10.70 -6.01
CA VAL A 57 12.07 9.68 -6.00
C VAL A 57 11.96 9.06 -7.37
N VAL A 58 12.08 7.73 -7.43
CA VAL A 58 11.93 6.94 -8.66
C VAL A 58 10.64 6.13 -8.57
N HIS A 59 9.69 6.42 -9.43
CA HIS A 59 8.41 5.70 -9.50
C HIS A 59 8.55 4.43 -10.34
N VAL A 60 8.29 3.28 -9.72
CA VAL A 60 8.43 1.95 -10.34
C VAL A 60 7.07 1.26 -10.40
N ASP A 61 6.68 0.78 -11.57
CA ASP A 61 5.47 -0.05 -11.77
C ASP A 61 5.76 -1.11 -12.84
N MET A 62 5.06 -2.24 -12.79
CA MET A 62 5.17 -3.28 -13.82
C MET A 62 4.55 -2.85 -15.15
N ARG A 63 3.64 -1.88 -15.12
CA ARG A 63 2.95 -1.35 -16.28
C ARG A 63 3.64 -0.07 -16.77
N GLU A 64 3.69 0.10 -18.07
CA GLU A 64 4.08 1.36 -18.69
C GLU A 64 2.90 2.36 -18.55
N LEU A 65 3.03 3.32 -17.65
CA LEU A 65 2.01 4.30 -17.34
C LEU A 65 2.62 5.70 -17.26
N PRO A 66 1.86 6.76 -17.59
CA PRO A 66 2.34 8.14 -17.40
C PRO A 66 2.79 8.38 -15.96
N GLY A 67 4.01 8.92 -15.79
CA GLY A 67 4.60 9.20 -14.49
C GLY A 67 5.23 7.97 -13.80
N VAL A 68 5.46 6.88 -14.51
CA VAL A 68 6.34 5.79 -14.11
C VAL A 68 7.71 6.06 -14.72
N ASP A 69 8.74 6.12 -13.88
CA ASP A 69 10.11 6.41 -14.29
C ASP A 69 10.81 5.13 -14.76
N VAL A 70 10.53 4.01 -14.11
CA VAL A 70 11.10 2.70 -14.45
C VAL A 70 10.00 1.66 -14.50
N GLN A 71 9.77 1.13 -15.69
CA GLN A 71 8.94 -0.07 -15.83
C GLN A 71 9.77 -1.28 -15.40
N ALA A 72 9.27 -2.01 -14.39
CA ALA A 72 9.94 -3.20 -13.86
C ALA A 72 8.95 -4.17 -13.21
N ASP A 73 9.15 -5.46 -13.48
CA ASP A 73 8.50 -6.54 -12.77
C ASP A 73 9.37 -6.98 -11.58
N LEU A 74 8.86 -6.80 -10.38
CA LEU A 74 9.56 -7.16 -9.14
C LEU A 74 9.74 -8.68 -8.97
N THR A 75 9.23 -9.49 -9.89
CA THR A 75 9.47 -10.94 -9.93
C THR A 75 10.55 -11.34 -10.92
N ASP A 76 10.96 -10.44 -11.83
CA ASP A 76 12.02 -10.67 -12.81
C ASP A 76 13.41 -10.33 -12.24
N PRO A 77 14.34 -11.31 -12.20
CA PRO A 77 15.70 -11.07 -11.74
C PRO A 77 16.48 -10.02 -12.54
N ALA A 78 16.18 -9.80 -13.83
CA ALA A 78 16.84 -8.78 -14.64
C ALA A 78 16.42 -7.37 -14.20
N ASP A 79 15.12 -7.18 -13.97
CA ASP A 79 14.59 -5.91 -13.49
C ASP A 79 15.06 -5.61 -12.06
N LEU A 80 15.10 -6.61 -11.19
CA LEU A 80 15.67 -6.44 -9.84
C LEU A 80 17.12 -5.98 -9.88
N ARG A 81 17.96 -6.52 -10.81
CA ARG A 81 19.34 -6.05 -10.99
C ARG A 81 19.39 -4.58 -11.44
N ARG A 82 18.50 -4.18 -12.36
CA ARG A 82 18.40 -2.77 -12.84
C ARG A 82 18.02 -1.84 -11.70
N LEU A 83 17.02 -2.20 -10.91
CA LEU A 83 16.59 -1.40 -9.75
C LEU A 83 17.67 -1.32 -8.67
N ARG A 84 18.37 -2.42 -8.40
CA ARG A 84 19.50 -2.44 -7.45
C ARG A 84 20.67 -1.57 -7.89
N ALA A 85 20.91 -1.44 -9.20
CA ALA A 85 21.93 -0.57 -9.75
C ALA A 85 21.70 0.92 -9.46
N LEU A 86 20.44 1.32 -9.18
CA LEU A 86 20.09 2.67 -8.71
C LEU A 86 20.56 2.94 -7.28
N ARG A 87 21.00 1.92 -6.54
CA ARG A 87 21.49 1.98 -5.15
C ARG A 87 20.49 2.67 -4.20
N PRO A 88 19.23 2.26 -4.17
CA PRO A 88 18.22 2.90 -3.33
C PRO A 88 18.60 2.85 -1.86
N ARG A 89 18.34 3.95 -1.16
CA ARG A 89 18.47 4.08 0.29
C ARG A 89 17.16 3.78 1.00
N ALA A 90 16.04 3.99 0.32
CA ALA A 90 14.72 3.75 0.88
C ALA A 90 13.75 3.18 -0.17
N LEU A 91 12.78 2.41 0.32
CA LEU A 91 11.67 1.87 -0.47
C LEU A 91 10.33 2.28 0.14
N LEU A 92 9.38 2.67 -0.71
CA LEU A 92 7.96 2.70 -0.38
C LEU A 92 7.30 1.44 -0.98
N CYS A 93 6.79 0.56 -0.13
CA CYS A 93 6.00 -0.62 -0.50
C CYS A 93 4.58 -0.43 0.07
N CYS A 94 3.78 0.39 -0.61
CA CYS A 94 2.48 0.82 -0.12
C CYS A 94 1.34 0.13 -0.86
N ASN A 95 0.49 -0.61 -0.15
CA ASN A 95 -0.66 -1.34 -0.70
C ASN A 95 -0.25 -2.25 -1.89
N LEU A 96 0.85 -2.95 -1.74
CA LEU A 96 1.42 -3.84 -2.76
C LEU A 96 1.42 -5.31 -2.31
N LEU A 97 1.69 -5.59 -1.03
CA LEU A 97 1.80 -6.96 -0.51
C LEU A 97 0.50 -7.77 -0.65
N GLU A 98 -0.64 -7.13 -0.53
CA GLU A 98 -1.96 -7.77 -0.71
C GLU A 98 -2.29 -8.08 -2.18
N ARG A 99 -1.49 -7.56 -3.12
CA ARG A 99 -1.70 -7.70 -4.56
C ARG A 99 -0.80 -8.73 -5.20
N VAL A 100 0.03 -9.41 -4.42
CA VAL A 100 0.95 -10.45 -4.89
C VAL A 100 0.58 -11.80 -4.29
N ILE A 101 0.77 -12.86 -5.07
CA ILE A 101 0.46 -14.24 -4.63
C ILE A 101 1.48 -14.71 -3.60
N GLU A 102 2.75 -14.30 -3.75
CA GLU A 102 3.88 -14.70 -2.90
C GLU A 102 4.46 -13.48 -2.17
N PRO A 103 3.83 -12.99 -1.09
CA PRO A 103 4.32 -11.82 -0.35
C PRO A 103 5.71 -12.04 0.24
N ASP A 104 6.07 -13.29 0.65
CA ASP A 104 7.40 -13.64 1.14
C ASP A 104 8.49 -13.43 0.09
N ARG A 105 8.18 -13.76 -1.17
CA ARG A 105 9.10 -13.54 -2.28
C ARG A 105 9.30 -12.06 -2.55
N LEU A 106 8.21 -11.29 -2.59
CA LEU A 106 8.30 -9.84 -2.77
C LEU A 106 9.07 -9.17 -1.63
N ALA A 107 8.84 -9.58 -0.38
CA ALA A 107 9.56 -9.07 0.78
C ALA A 107 11.07 -9.30 0.66
N ARG A 108 11.50 -10.51 0.29
CA ARG A 108 12.93 -10.80 0.02
C ARG A 108 13.49 -9.92 -1.10
N HIS A 109 12.77 -9.76 -2.21
CA HIS A 109 13.19 -8.89 -3.31
C HIS A 109 13.33 -7.43 -2.87
N CYS A 110 12.39 -6.91 -2.06
CA CYS A 110 12.52 -5.58 -1.48
C CYS A 110 13.78 -5.44 -0.61
N LEU A 111 14.09 -6.45 0.22
CA LEU A 111 15.31 -6.44 1.02
C LEU A 111 16.57 -6.48 0.15
N ASP A 112 16.55 -7.22 -0.95
CA ASP A 112 17.70 -7.31 -1.87
C ASP A 112 17.98 -6.02 -2.63
N LEU A 113 16.99 -5.13 -2.76
CA LEU A 113 17.15 -3.84 -3.43
C LEU A 113 17.97 -2.85 -2.61
N VAL A 114 17.87 -2.87 -1.28
CA VAL A 114 18.57 -1.93 -0.40
C VAL A 114 19.79 -2.56 0.27
N ALA A 115 20.81 -1.76 0.56
CA ALA A 115 21.96 -2.17 1.36
C ALA A 115 21.61 -2.21 2.86
N ALA A 116 22.52 -2.74 3.68
CA ALA A 116 22.43 -2.62 5.14
C ALA A 116 22.26 -1.15 5.55
N GLY A 117 21.38 -0.89 6.51
CA GLY A 117 20.94 0.45 6.91
C GLY A 117 19.88 1.06 5.98
N GLY A 118 19.49 0.41 4.89
CA GLY A 118 18.41 0.88 4.02
C GLY A 118 17.03 0.80 4.69
N LEU A 119 16.14 1.71 4.32
CA LEU A 119 14.83 1.87 4.95
C LEU A 119 13.70 1.30 4.09
N LEU A 120 12.73 0.65 4.72
CA LEU A 120 11.51 0.17 4.07
C LEU A 120 10.30 0.77 4.79
N PHE A 121 9.49 1.52 4.07
CA PHE A 121 8.20 2.03 4.52
C PHE A 121 7.12 1.14 3.91
N VAL A 122 6.41 0.41 4.75
CA VAL A 122 5.42 -0.58 4.30
C VAL A 122 4.06 -0.20 4.83
N THR A 123 3.09 -0.13 3.93
CA THR A 123 1.67 -0.04 4.29
C THR A 123 0.88 -1.14 3.61
N VAL A 124 -0.04 -1.75 4.35
CA VAL A 124 -0.87 -2.85 3.85
C VAL A 124 -2.22 -2.83 4.56
N PRO A 125 -3.33 -3.16 3.90
CA PRO A 125 -4.62 -3.26 4.56
C PRO A 125 -4.58 -4.22 5.75
N PHE A 126 -5.06 -3.79 6.92
CA PHE A 126 -5.24 -4.65 8.09
C PHE A 126 -6.67 -5.14 8.21
N SER A 127 -7.62 -4.21 8.17
CA SER A 127 -9.05 -4.48 8.28
C SER A 127 -9.74 -3.73 7.14
N TYR A 128 -9.95 -4.43 6.03
CA TYR A 128 -10.47 -3.88 4.80
C TYR A 128 -11.24 -4.94 4.01
N PRO A 129 -12.39 -4.60 3.39
CA PRO A 129 -13.14 -5.56 2.60
C PRO A 129 -12.36 -6.02 1.38
N TYR A 130 -12.69 -7.22 0.90
CA TYR A 130 -12.15 -7.72 -0.36
C TYR A 130 -12.40 -6.73 -1.51
N HIS A 131 -11.35 -6.43 -2.26
CA HIS A 131 -11.41 -5.64 -3.49
C HIS A 131 -10.65 -6.37 -4.62
N SER A 132 -11.26 -6.49 -5.79
CA SER A 132 -10.74 -7.31 -6.90
C SER A 132 -9.96 -6.50 -7.94
N ASP A 133 -9.24 -5.46 -7.55
CA ASP A 133 -8.59 -4.57 -8.52
C ASP A 133 -7.05 -4.53 -8.34
N PRO A 134 -6.31 -5.20 -9.17
CA PRO A 134 -6.63 -6.33 -10.06
C PRO A 134 -6.71 -7.66 -9.30
N ILE A 135 -5.94 -7.81 -8.21
CA ILE A 135 -5.87 -9.00 -7.34
C ILE A 135 -5.90 -8.52 -5.89
N ASP A 136 -6.61 -9.26 -5.04
CA ASP A 136 -6.54 -9.12 -3.59
C ASP A 136 -6.44 -10.52 -2.99
N THR A 137 -5.30 -10.84 -2.42
CA THR A 137 -5.03 -12.13 -1.78
C THR A 137 -5.59 -12.21 -0.37
N MET A 138 -6.22 -11.15 0.12
CA MET A 138 -6.65 -10.99 1.52
C MET A 138 -5.50 -11.07 2.52
N TYR A 139 -4.27 -10.82 2.08
CA TYR A 139 -3.15 -10.68 2.99
C TYR A 139 -3.32 -9.41 3.84
N ARG A 140 -3.52 -9.59 5.15
CA ARG A 140 -3.89 -8.54 6.11
C ARG A 140 -3.02 -8.63 7.38
N PRO A 141 -1.70 -8.50 7.25
CA PRO A 141 -0.79 -8.71 8.37
C PRO A 141 -0.88 -7.60 9.40
N ASN A 142 -0.68 -7.97 10.66
CA ASN A 142 -0.36 -7.02 11.73
C ASN A 142 1.15 -6.67 11.71
N PRO A 143 1.62 -5.71 12.53
CA PRO A 143 3.04 -5.34 12.56
C PRO A 143 3.99 -6.48 12.89
N ALA A 144 3.61 -7.41 13.78
CA ALA A 144 4.44 -8.55 14.13
C ALA A 144 4.60 -9.51 12.94
N GLN A 145 3.53 -9.80 12.23
CA GLN A 145 3.56 -10.62 11.01
C GLN A 145 4.38 -9.96 9.89
N LEU A 146 4.35 -8.62 9.78
CA LEU A 146 5.25 -7.91 8.85
C LEU A 146 6.71 -8.02 9.26
N ALA A 147 7.02 -7.99 10.57
CA ALA A 147 8.37 -8.16 11.06
C ALA A 147 8.89 -9.59 10.82
N GLU A 148 8.04 -10.60 10.94
CA GLU A 148 8.35 -11.98 10.58
C GLU A 148 8.60 -12.12 9.06
N LEU A 149 7.78 -11.47 8.23
CA LEU A 149 7.92 -11.46 6.77
C LEU A 149 9.24 -10.81 6.33
N LEU A 150 9.62 -9.71 6.97
CA LEU A 150 10.83 -8.93 6.68
C LEU A 150 11.98 -9.33 7.63
N CYS A 151 12.20 -10.64 7.79
CA CYS A 151 13.30 -11.14 8.61
C CYS A 151 14.65 -10.57 8.10
N GLY A 152 15.57 -10.24 9.02
CA GLY A 152 16.81 -9.52 8.71
C GLY A 152 16.66 -8.00 8.73
N THR A 153 15.54 -7.50 9.26
CA THR A 153 15.34 -6.07 9.51
C THR A 153 15.09 -5.77 10.98
N ARG A 154 15.27 -4.52 11.36
CA ARG A 154 14.84 -3.96 12.62
C ARG A 154 13.57 -3.12 12.40
N LEU A 155 12.50 -3.44 13.13
CA LEU A 155 11.30 -2.62 13.17
C LEU A 155 11.60 -1.32 13.94
N LEU A 156 11.46 -0.17 13.28
CA LEU A 156 11.72 1.15 13.86
C LEU A 156 10.45 1.80 14.40
N ASP A 157 9.35 1.70 13.65
CA ASP A 157 8.04 2.24 14.01
C ASP A 157 6.93 1.40 13.41
N SER A 158 5.81 1.30 14.09
CA SER A 158 4.62 0.64 13.53
C SER A 158 3.33 1.06 14.21
N THR A 159 2.25 1.00 13.44
CA THR A 159 0.89 1.25 13.95
C THR A 159 -0.15 0.56 13.11
N ILE A 160 -1.31 0.29 13.71
CA ILE A 160 -2.54 -0.05 12.98
C ILE A 160 -3.40 1.21 12.94
N LEU A 161 -3.33 1.92 11.83
CA LEU A 161 -3.94 3.21 11.62
C LEU A 161 -5.41 3.09 11.25
N GLY A 162 -6.30 3.77 11.96
CA GLY A 162 -7.68 4.00 11.53
C GLY A 162 -7.73 5.02 10.40
N THR A 163 -8.45 4.70 9.33
CA THR A 163 -8.51 5.61 8.16
C THR A 163 -9.55 6.71 8.28
N GLY A 164 -10.46 6.63 9.26
CA GLY A 164 -11.65 7.48 9.37
C GLY A 164 -12.68 7.25 8.25
N VAL A 165 -12.48 6.22 7.43
CA VAL A 165 -13.35 5.87 6.30
C VAL A 165 -13.96 4.49 6.55
N SER A 166 -15.23 4.33 6.17
CA SER A 166 -15.95 3.08 6.26
C SER A 166 -16.97 2.98 5.12
N TYR A 167 -17.64 1.85 4.99
CA TYR A 167 -18.72 1.69 4.02
C TYR A 167 -19.87 2.68 4.26
N ARG A 168 -20.07 3.12 5.50
CA ARG A 168 -21.03 4.19 5.84
C ARG A 168 -20.80 5.46 5.04
N ASN A 169 -19.54 5.83 4.77
CA ASN A 169 -19.20 7.01 3.95
C ASN A 169 -19.70 6.86 2.50
N ALA A 170 -19.58 5.65 1.93
CA ALA A 170 -20.10 5.36 0.60
C ALA A 170 -21.63 5.37 0.58
N VAL A 171 -22.27 4.78 1.59
CA VAL A 171 -23.74 4.77 1.72
C VAL A 171 -24.30 6.17 1.92
N ARG A 172 -23.66 7.03 2.72
CA ARG A 172 -24.10 8.43 2.87
C ARG A 172 -24.10 9.20 1.55
N LYS A 173 -23.12 8.94 0.68
CA LYS A 173 -23.07 9.56 -0.67
C LYS A 173 -24.07 8.93 -1.65
N ARG A 174 -24.40 7.64 -1.46
CA ARG A 174 -25.24 6.86 -2.38
C ARG A 174 -26.16 5.92 -1.58
N PRO A 175 -27.27 6.42 -0.97
CA PRO A 175 -28.15 5.63 -0.09
C PRO A 175 -28.75 4.39 -0.77
N TRP A 176 -28.92 4.42 -2.09
CA TRP A 176 -29.43 3.29 -2.87
C TRP A 176 -28.53 2.03 -2.80
N LEU A 177 -27.27 2.17 -2.33
CA LEU A 177 -26.41 1.01 -2.07
C LEU A 177 -27.02 0.06 -1.02
N LEU A 178 -27.76 0.57 -0.03
CA LEU A 178 -28.47 -0.24 0.94
C LEU A 178 -29.62 -1.05 0.33
N LEU A 179 -30.35 -0.46 -0.63
CA LEU A 179 -31.43 -1.16 -1.32
C LEU A 179 -30.91 -2.41 -2.04
N ARG A 180 -29.71 -2.35 -2.60
CA ARG A 180 -29.06 -3.51 -3.23
C ARG A 180 -28.80 -4.65 -2.25
N HIS A 181 -28.48 -4.35 -0.99
CA HIS A 181 -28.32 -5.38 0.06
C HIS A 181 -29.68 -5.96 0.48
N LEU A 182 -30.69 -5.11 0.62
CA LEU A 182 -32.07 -5.55 0.95
C LEU A 182 -32.63 -6.50 -0.12
N TRP A 183 -32.44 -6.17 -1.40
CA TRP A 183 -32.85 -7.04 -2.51
C TRP A 183 -32.12 -8.38 -2.55
N ARG A 184 -30.91 -8.46 -2.01
CA ARG A 184 -30.11 -9.70 -1.96
C ARG A 184 -30.35 -10.53 -0.70
N LEU A 185 -30.90 -9.96 0.36
CA LEU A 185 -31.16 -10.65 1.62
C LEU A 185 -31.94 -11.97 1.43
N PRO A 186 -33.06 -12.01 0.68
CA PRO A 186 -33.87 -13.22 0.55
C PRO A 186 -33.34 -14.23 -0.48
N ILE A 187 -32.22 -13.99 -1.17
CA ILE A 187 -31.78 -14.77 -2.32
C ILE A 187 -30.34 -15.34 -2.13
N PRO A 188 -30.07 -16.14 -1.08
CA PRO A 188 -28.75 -16.77 -0.94
C PRO A 188 -28.49 -17.86 -2.01
N PHE A 189 -29.58 -18.42 -2.60
CA PHE A 189 -29.54 -19.59 -3.47
C PHE A 189 -29.08 -19.31 -4.91
N VAL A 190 -29.18 -18.06 -5.39
CA VAL A 190 -28.80 -17.73 -6.78
C VAL A 190 -27.29 -17.54 -6.94
N SER A 191 -26.61 -17.04 -5.92
CA SER A 191 -25.14 -16.93 -5.89
C SER A 191 -24.68 -16.68 -4.44
N PHE A 192 -24.39 -17.77 -3.74
CA PHE A 192 -23.97 -17.75 -2.34
C PHE A 192 -22.76 -16.85 -2.08
N GLU A 193 -21.74 -16.90 -2.94
CA GLU A 193 -20.56 -16.04 -2.80
C GLU A 193 -20.87 -14.55 -2.91
N LYS A 194 -21.71 -14.17 -3.89
CA LYS A 194 -22.12 -12.76 -4.06
C LYS A 194 -23.00 -12.28 -2.90
N TRP A 195 -23.83 -13.17 -2.37
CA TRP A 195 -24.63 -12.92 -1.19
C TRP A 195 -23.74 -12.72 0.04
N GLN A 196 -22.82 -13.66 0.29
CA GLN A 196 -21.88 -13.59 1.42
C GLN A 196 -21.04 -12.31 1.37
N ARG A 197 -20.47 -11.97 0.22
CA ARG A 197 -19.71 -10.70 0.03
C ARG A 197 -20.57 -9.47 0.23
N SER A 198 -21.86 -9.54 -0.13
CA SER A 198 -22.82 -8.44 0.08
C SER A 198 -23.12 -8.26 1.57
N MET A 199 -23.35 -9.34 2.31
CA MET A 199 -23.62 -9.31 3.74
C MET A 199 -22.39 -8.90 4.54
N ALA A 200 -21.20 -9.41 4.20
CA ALA A 200 -19.95 -9.01 4.80
C ALA A 200 -19.69 -7.49 4.70
N ARG A 201 -20.16 -6.82 3.63
CA ARG A 201 -20.05 -5.36 3.53
C ARG A 201 -20.86 -4.60 4.56
N LEU A 202 -21.95 -5.17 5.10
CA LEU A 202 -22.77 -4.52 6.13
C LEU A 202 -22.00 -4.35 7.44
N TYR A 203 -21.05 -5.25 7.76
CA TYR A 203 -20.13 -5.10 8.87
C TYR A 203 -19.41 -3.75 8.84
N TRP A 204 -19.01 -3.28 7.64
CA TRP A 204 -18.28 -2.04 7.43
C TRP A 204 -19.14 -0.77 7.53
N LEU A 205 -20.44 -0.90 7.84
CA LEU A 205 -21.26 0.24 8.25
C LEU A 205 -20.88 0.74 9.65
N ALA A 206 -20.47 -0.18 10.53
CA ALA A 206 -20.08 0.11 11.92
C ALA A 206 -18.55 0.18 12.09
N ALA A 207 -17.81 -0.67 11.36
CA ALA A 207 -16.35 -0.73 11.43
C ALA A 207 -15.69 0.22 10.42
N GLU A 208 -14.62 0.89 10.84
CA GLU A 208 -13.76 1.65 9.95
C GLU A 208 -12.70 0.77 9.29
N TYR A 209 -12.19 1.21 8.15
CA TYR A 209 -11.05 0.58 7.49
C TYR A 209 -9.78 0.90 8.26
N ARG A 210 -8.90 -0.11 8.39
CA ARG A 210 -7.62 0.02 9.08
C ARG A 210 -6.47 -0.46 8.20
N ILE A 211 -5.33 0.20 8.35
CA ILE A 211 -4.10 -0.08 7.60
C ILE A 211 -3.00 -0.37 8.61
N THR A 212 -2.25 -1.45 8.40
CA THR A 212 -0.96 -1.65 9.05
C THR A 212 0.07 -0.78 8.36
N CYS A 213 0.77 0.03 9.12
CA CYS A 213 1.84 0.90 8.69
C CYS A 213 3.09 0.54 9.50
N ALA A 214 4.25 0.42 8.86
CA ALA A 214 5.49 0.08 9.53
C ALA A 214 6.72 0.63 8.80
N VAL A 215 7.76 0.94 9.56
CA VAL A 215 9.08 1.34 9.07
C VAL A 215 10.11 0.35 9.55
N PHE A 216 10.89 -0.18 8.62
CA PHE A 216 11.95 -1.13 8.89
C PHE A 216 13.29 -0.60 8.41
N GLU A 217 14.36 -1.03 9.09
CA GLU A 217 15.74 -0.83 8.67
C GLU A 217 16.39 -2.18 8.44
N LYS A 218 17.00 -2.38 7.28
CA LYS A 218 17.76 -3.59 6.97
C LYS A 218 19.02 -3.67 7.84
N LEU A 219 19.26 -4.81 8.48
CA LEU A 219 20.44 -5.09 9.31
C LEU A 219 21.68 -5.39 8.49
#